data_5942615e7565a6927805413a11dde439
#
_entry.id   5942615e7565a6927805413a11dde439
#
_cell.length_a   1.000
_cell.length_b   1.000
_cell.length_c   1.000
_cell.angle_alpha   90.00
_cell.angle_beta   90.00
_cell.angle_gamma   90.00
#
_symmetry.space_group_name_H-M   'P 1'
#
loop_
_entity.id
_entity.type
_entity.pdbx_description
1 polymer ?
#
loop_
_entity_poly.entity_id
_entity_poly.type
_entity_poly.pdbx_seq_one_letter_code
_entity_poly.pdbx_strand_id
1 'polypeptide(L)'
;MPVRVIVTEGTRADCKEACDCTVAARLIEGFQAEYLLADRGYDTDAIILQAMEQDMIPVIPSKKNRKQLREYDEYLYKIRHLVENAFLLLKRWRGIATRYAKNLASFVAAVQIRCIAIWLLIY
;
A
#
# COMPACT_ATOMS: atom_id res chain seq x y z
N MET A 1 -5.69 8.93 4.31
CA MET A 1 -6.93 8.18 4.59
C MET A 1 -6.96 6.92 3.74
N PRO A 2 -7.12 5.74 4.31
CA PRO A 2 -7.18 4.51 3.52
C PRO A 2 -8.46 4.46 2.69
N VAL A 3 -8.32 4.25 1.40
CA VAL A 3 -9.43 4.19 0.42
C VAL A 3 -9.71 2.74 0.00
N ARG A 4 -8.67 1.94 -0.09
CA ARG A 4 -8.75 0.51 -0.41
C ARG A 4 -7.79 -0.27 0.47
N VAL A 5 -8.23 -1.39 0.99
CA VAL A 5 -7.42 -2.30 1.82
C VAL A 5 -7.58 -3.72 1.28
N ILE A 6 -6.47 -4.42 1.10
CA ILE A 6 -6.45 -5.85 0.78
C ILE A 6 -5.75 -6.57 1.92
N VAL A 7 -6.41 -7.58 2.48
CA VAL A 7 -5.85 -8.42 3.53
C VAL A 7 -5.49 -9.77 2.92
N THR A 8 -4.25 -10.19 3.15
CA THR A 8 -3.73 -11.47 2.67
C THR A 8 -3.41 -12.41 3.84
N GLU A 9 -3.44 -13.71 3.58
CA GLU A 9 -3.02 -14.68 4.58
C GLU A 9 -1.51 -14.62 4.80
N GLY A 10 -1.08 -14.54 6.06
CA GLY A 10 0.32 -14.35 6.44
C GLY A 10 1.24 -15.57 6.26
N THR A 11 0.73 -16.68 5.73
CA THR A 11 1.46 -17.95 5.62
C THR A 11 2.28 -18.12 4.34
N ARG A 12 2.23 -17.18 3.41
CA ARG A 12 2.99 -17.23 2.15
C ARG A 12 4.37 -16.58 2.30
N ALA A 13 5.28 -17.22 3.03
CA ALA A 13 6.61 -16.67 3.31
C ALA A 13 7.60 -16.75 2.13
N ASP A 14 7.37 -17.62 1.15
CA ASP A 14 8.40 -17.97 0.16
C ASP A 14 8.44 -17.10 -1.12
N CYS A 15 7.50 -16.14 -1.27
CA CYS A 15 7.44 -15.25 -2.44
C CYS A 15 7.00 -13.84 -2.06
N LYS A 16 7.54 -13.27 -0.99
CA LYS A 16 7.11 -11.96 -0.49
C LYS A 16 7.12 -10.87 -1.58
N GLU A 17 8.21 -10.73 -2.32
CA GLU A 17 8.31 -9.66 -3.32
C GLU A 17 7.32 -9.83 -4.49
N ALA A 18 7.20 -11.03 -5.05
CA ALA A 18 6.30 -11.29 -6.15
C ALA A 18 4.82 -11.21 -5.72
N CYS A 19 4.52 -11.67 -4.51
CA CYS A 19 3.17 -11.62 -3.94
C CYS A 19 2.76 -10.18 -3.63
N ASP A 20 3.64 -9.40 -3.03
CA ASP A 20 3.39 -7.99 -2.69
C ASP A 20 3.18 -7.15 -3.96
N CYS A 21 3.94 -7.40 -5.03
CA CYS A 21 3.77 -6.71 -6.31
C CYS A 21 2.43 -7.07 -6.98
N THR A 22 1.98 -8.32 -6.88
CA THR A 22 0.67 -8.73 -7.41
C THR A 22 -0.47 -8.08 -6.63
N VAL A 23 -0.37 -8.00 -5.31
CA VAL A 23 -1.35 -7.32 -4.46
C VAL A 23 -1.33 -5.82 -4.71
N ALA A 24 -0.15 -5.22 -4.87
CA ALA A 24 -0.01 -3.80 -5.20
C ALA A 24 -0.69 -3.46 -6.53
N ALA A 25 -0.54 -4.28 -7.56
CA ALA A 25 -1.22 -4.11 -8.84
C ALA A 25 -2.75 -4.06 -8.67
N ARG A 26 -3.31 -4.93 -7.84
CA ARG A 26 -4.74 -4.94 -7.52
C ARG A 26 -5.17 -3.72 -6.69
N LEU A 27 -4.29 -3.23 -5.82
CA LEU A 27 -4.58 -2.05 -5.01
C LEU A 27 -4.72 -0.79 -5.85
N ILE A 28 -3.90 -0.62 -6.87
CA ILE A 28 -3.90 0.59 -7.71
C ILE A 28 -4.85 0.49 -8.91
N GLU A 29 -5.37 -0.69 -9.21
CA GLU A 29 -6.25 -0.92 -10.35
C GLU A 29 -7.48 0.00 -10.30
N GLY A 30 -7.68 0.74 -11.39
CA GLY A 30 -8.82 1.64 -11.56
C GLY A 30 -8.77 2.93 -10.74
N PHE A 31 -7.70 3.17 -9.97
CA PHE A 31 -7.53 4.45 -9.29
C PHE A 31 -7.08 5.55 -10.25
N GLN A 32 -7.64 6.73 -10.02
CA GLN A 32 -7.19 7.96 -10.64
C GLN A 32 -6.49 8.81 -9.60
N ALA A 33 -5.20 9.00 -9.77
CA ALA A 33 -4.36 9.83 -8.91
C ALA A 33 -3.24 10.45 -9.74
N GLU A 34 -2.70 11.56 -9.29
CA GLU A 34 -1.59 12.23 -9.97
C GLU A 34 -0.27 11.48 -9.74
N TYR A 35 -0.05 10.96 -8.54
CA TYR A 35 1.18 10.31 -8.14
C TYR A 35 0.93 8.95 -7.49
N LEU A 36 1.83 8.00 -7.74
CA LEU A 36 1.91 6.72 -7.03
C LEU A 36 3.19 6.71 -6.19
N LEU A 37 3.05 6.81 -4.87
CA LEU A 37 4.16 6.73 -3.95
C LEU A 37 4.24 5.32 -3.36
N ALA A 38 5.38 4.68 -3.48
CA ALA A 38 5.60 3.35 -2.93
C ALA A 38 7.07 3.14 -2.54
N ASP A 39 7.32 2.12 -1.76
CA ASP A 39 8.67 1.71 -1.36
C ASP A 39 9.46 1.14 -2.52
N ARG A 40 10.79 1.13 -2.35
CA ARG A 40 11.74 0.51 -3.29
C ARG A 40 11.39 -0.95 -3.61
N GLY A 41 10.78 -1.68 -2.70
CA GLY A 41 10.31 -3.05 -2.93
C GLY A 41 9.31 -3.19 -4.09
N TYR A 42 8.55 -2.13 -4.36
CA TYR A 42 7.57 -2.08 -5.46
C TYR A 42 8.15 -1.56 -6.78
N ASP A 43 9.46 -1.37 -6.87
CA ASP A 43 10.14 -0.97 -8.10
C ASP A 43 10.23 -2.14 -9.08
N THR A 44 9.12 -2.44 -9.73
CA THR A 44 9.00 -3.43 -10.80
C THR A 44 8.46 -2.79 -12.06
N ASP A 45 8.88 -3.31 -13.22
CA ASP A 45 8.43 -2.77 -14.50
C ASP A 45 6.90 -2.90 -14.66
N ALA A 46 6.30 -3.96 -14.13
CA ALA A 46 4.86 -4.17 -14.17
C ALA A 46 4.08 -3.09 -13.43
N ILE A 47 4.49 -2.71 -12.21
CA ILE A 47 3.83 -1.66 -11.43
C ILE A 47 4.04 -0.29 -12.09
N ILE A 48 5.24 -0.02 -12.58
CA ILE A 48 5.56 1.23 -13.26
C ILE A 48 4.70 1.39 -14.52
N LEU A 49 4.60 0.37 -15.35
CA LEU A 49 3.78 0.39 -16.56
C LEU A 49 2.30 0.57 -16.22
N GLN A 50 1.79 -0.12 -15.23
CA GLN A 50 0.40 0.01 -14.79
C GLN A 50 0.11 1.43 -14.29
N ALA A 51 1.00 2.02 -13.52
CA ALA A 51 0.85 3.41 -13.06
C ALA A 51 0.81 4.37 -14.25
N MET A 52 1.69 4.21 -15.22
CA MET A 52 1.71 5.04 -16.43
C MET A 52 0.45 4.87 -17.30
N GLU A 53 -0.05 3.64 -17.43
CA GLU A 53 -1.30 3.35 -18.15
C GLU A 53 -2.52 4.00 -17.48
N GLN A 54 -2.46 4.24 -16.19
CA GLN A 54 -3.51 4.93 -15.41
C GLN A 54 -3.22 6.42 -15.23
N ASP A 55 -2.30 6.99 -15.99
CA ASP A 55 -1.89 8.41 -15.93
C ASP A 55 -1.36 8.85 -14.56
N MET A 56 -0.82 7.92 -13.79
CA MET A 56 -0.13 8.23 -12.53
C MET A 56 1.37 8.34 -12.74
N ILE A 57 2.00 9.30 -12.07
CA ILE A 57 3.46 9.46 -12.06
C ILE A 57 4.02 8.61 -10.93
N PRO A 58 4.82 7.56 -11.22
CA PRO A 58 5.41 6.73 -10.17
C PRO A 58 6.52 7.48 -9.43
N VAL A 59 6.42 7.55 -8.11
CA VAL A 59 7.42 8.11 -7.19
C VAL A 59 7.95 6.96 -6.34
N ILE A 60 8.78 6.12 -6.95
CA ILE A 60 9.30 4.89 -6.37
C ILE A 60 10.82 4.88 -6.53
N PRO A 61 11.60 4.78 -5.43
CA PRO A 61 13.06 4.68 -5.53
C PRO A 61 13.48 3.42 -6.30
N SER A 62 14.49 3.55 -7.15
CA SER A 62 15.02 2.41 -7.91
C SER A 62 15.69 1.40 -7.00
N LYS A 63 15.54 0.11 -7.31
CA LYS A 63 16.28 -0.98 -6.66
C LYS A 63 17.77 -0.83 -6.95
N LYS A 64 18.61 -1.18 -5.99
CA LYS A 64 20.07 -1.07 -6.11
C LYS A 64 20.68 -1.90 -7.25
N ASN A 65 20.03 -3.00 -7.61
CA ASN A 65 20.46 -3.92 -8.66
C ASN A 65 19.93 -3.58 -10.06
N ARG A 66 19.23 -2.46 -10.23
CA ARG A 66 18.81 -2.01 -11.56
C ARG A 66 20.00 -1.49 -12.36
N LYS A 67 20.05 -1.88 -13.63
CA LYS A 67 21.07 -1.38 -14.58
C LYS A 67 20.85 0.10 -14.92
N GLN A 68 19.59 0.52 -15.04
CA GLN A 68 19.22 1.90 -15.25
C GLN A 68 18.41 2.39 -14.04
N LEU A 69 18.95 3.37 -13.34
CA LEU A 69 18.27 4.03 -12.24
C LEU A 69 17.26 5.03 -12.81
N ARG A 70 16.05 5.02 -12.23
CA ARG A 70 15.04 6.03 -12.57
C ARG A 70 15.17 7.22 -11.64
N GLU A 71 14.99 8.40 -12.22
CA GLU A 71 14.79 9.60 -11.41
C GLU A 71 13.39 9.61 -10.82
N TYR A 72 13.27 10.07 -9.60
CA TYR A 72 12.01 10.25 -8.89
C TYR A 72 12.07 11.50 -8.04
N ASP A 73 10.91 12.08 -7.71
CA ASP A 73 10.83 13.26 -6.86
C ASP A 73 11.03 12.89 -5.39
N GLU A 74 12.20 13.19 -4.86
CA GLU A 74 12.54 12.90 -3.46
C GLU A 74 11.67 13.67 -2.46
N TYR A 75 11.21 14.86 -2.83
CA TYR A 75 10.34 15.66 -1.98
C TYR A 75 8.97 14.99 -1.84
N LEU A 76 8.37 14.58 -2.95
CA LEU A 76 7.12 13.83 -2.95
C LEU A 76 7.25 12.49 -2.24
N TYR A 77 8.38 11.82 -2.40
CA TYR A 77 8.63 10.54 -1.70
C TYR A 77 8.61 10.69 -0.17
N LYS A 78 9.06 11.82 0.37
CA LYS A 78 9.01 12.09 1.81
C LYS A 78 7.58 12.11 2.36
N ILE A 79 6.59 12.43 1.55
CA ILE A 79 5.18 12.43 1.96
C ILE A 79 4.67 11.01 2.26
N ARG A 80 5.39 9.98 1.85
CA ARG A 80 5.07 8.57 2.17
C ARG A 80 4.85 8.31 3.68
N HIS A 81 5.45 9.10 4.56
CA HIS A 81 5.23 9.00 6.00
C HIS A 81 3.74 9.08 6.40
N LEU A 82 2.89 9.68 5.58
CA LEU A 82 1.45 9.72 5.82
C LEU A 82 0.82 8.31 5.82
N VAL A 83 1.33 7.41 4.99
CA VAL A 83 0.91 6.00 4.95
C VAL A 83 1.31 5.30 6.24
N GLU A 84 2.52 5.55 6.74
CA GLU A 84 2.99 5.02 8.02
C GLU A 84 2.12 5.50 9.17
N ASN A 85 1.75 6.78 9.18
CA ASN A 85 0.83 7.34 10.16
C ASN A 85 -0.55 6.68 10.10
N ALA A 86 -1.07 6.41 8.90
CA ALA A 86 -2.34 5.69 8.74
C ALA A 86 -2.26 4.28 9.34
N PHE A 87 -1.17 3.55 9.12
CA PHE A 87 -0.96 2.24 9.75
C PHE A 87 -0.87 2.32 11.27
N LEU A 88 -0.22 3.35 11.81
CA LEU A 88 -0.17 3.57 13.26
C LEU A 88 -1.57 3.82 13.83
N LEU A 89 -2.40 4.59 13.16
CA LEU A 89 -3.79 4.82 13.56
C LEU A 89 -4.62 3.53 13.53
N LEU A 90 -4.44 2.69 12.52
CA LEU A 90 -5.08 1.38 12.45
C LEU A 90 -4.65 0.48 13.61
N LYS A 91 -3.36 0.41 13.90
CA LYS A 91 -2.78 -0.43 14.96
C LYS A 91 -3.15 0.01 16.37
N ARG A 92 -3.57 1.25 16.57
CA ARG A 92 -4.09 1.71 17.88
C ARG A 92 -5.33 0.92 18.32
N TRP A 93 -6.06 0.34 17.38
CA TRP A 93 -7.12 -0.58 17.73
C TRP A 93 -6.57 -1.99 17.94
N ARG A 94 -6.69 -2.43 19.18
CA ARG A 94 -6.09 -3.70 19.65
C ARG A 94 -6.56 -4.93 18.86
N GLY A 95 -7.82 -4.95 18.42
CA GLY A 95 -8.37 -6.02 17.58
C GLY A 95 -7.67 -6.19 16.24
N ILE A 96 -7.12 -5.09 15.67
CA ILE A 96 -6.34 -5.13 14.44
C ILE A 96 -4.88 -5.49 14.74
N ALA A 97 -4.26 -4.85 15.73
CA ALA A 97 -2.86 -5.07 16.08
C ALA A 97 -2.56 -6.51 16.47
N THR A 98 -3.48 -7.15 17.19
CA THR A 98 -3.32 -8.53 17.70
C THR A 98 -4.08 -9.58 16.88
N ARG A 99 -4.85 -9.13 15.88
CA ARG A 99 -5.67 -9.98 15.01
C ARG A 99 -6.53 -10.98 15.79
N TYR A 100 -7.36 -10.49 16.71
CA TYR A 100 -8.28 -11.35 17.50
C TYR A 100 -9.33 -12.08 16.66
N ALA A 101 -9.68 -11.56 15.49
CA ALA A 101 -10.63 -12.22 14.61
C ALA A 101 -10.02 -13.51 14.03
N LYS A 102 -10.70 -14.62 14.23
CA LYS A 102 -10.22 -15.95 13.82
C LYS A 102 -10.37 -16.20 12.33
N ASN A 103 -11.31 -15.57 11.66
CA ASN A 103 -11.51 -15.70 10.22
C ASN A 103 -11.18 -14.41 9.48
N LEU A 104 -10.82 -14.57 8.20
CA LEU A 104 -10.41 -13.46 7.34
C LEU A 104 -11.53 -12.44 7.15
N ALA A 105 -12.77 -12.88 6.96
CA ALA A 105 -13.91 -12.00 6.72
C ALA A 105 -14.18 -11.06 7.90
N SER A 106 -14.15 -11.58 9.12
CA SER A 106 -14.30 -10.78 10.33
C SER A 106 -13.15 -9.79 10.53
N PHE A 107 -11.93 -10.18 10.21
CA PHE A 107 -10.78 -9.31 10.29
C PHE A 107 -10.85 -8.17 9.25
N VAL A 108 -11.22 -8.47 8.02
CA VAL A 108 -11.43 -7.46 6.96
C VAL A 108 -12.54 -6.48 7.38
N ALA A 109 -13.65 -6.98 7.91
CA ALA A 109 -14.72 -6.12 8.41
C ALA A 109 -14.24 -5.18 9.52
N ALA A 110 -13.44 -5.68 10.47
CA ALA A 110 -12.85 -4.88 11.54
C ALA A 110 -11.94 -3.78 10.99
N VAL A 111 -11.08 -4.09 10.02
CA VAL A 111 -10.21 -3.10 9.36
C VAL A 111 -11.05 -2.04 8.63
N GLN A 112 -12.08 -2.42 7.91
CA GLN A 112 -12.97 -1.50 7.20
C GLN A 112 -13.70 -0.55 8.16
N ILE A 113 -14.25 -1.07 9.27
CA ILE A 113 -14.90 -0.25 10.30
C ILE A 113 -13.90 0.76 10.88
N ARG A 114 -12.67 0.34 11.16
CA ARG A 114 -11.65 1.24 11.66
C ARG A 114 -11.25 2.31 10.65
N CYS A 115 -11.17 1.96 9.37
CA CYS A 115 -10.93 2.94 8.31
C CYS A 115 -12.06 3.99 8.27
N ILE A 116 -13.31 3.58 8.36
CA ILE A 116 -14.46 4.48 8.42
C ILE A 116 -14.35 5.40 9.65
N ALA A 117 -14.01 4.86 10.82
CA ALA A 117 -13.81 5.65 12.03
C ALA A 117 -12.71 6.70 11.89
N ILE A 118 -11.60 6.35 11.24
CA ILE A 118 -10.51 7.30 10.94
C ILE A 118 -11.00 8.41 10.01
N TRP A 119 -11.79 8.08 9.00
CA TRP A 119 -12.39 9.06 8.10
C TRP A 119 -13.30 10.05 8.86
N LEU A 120 -14.13 9.54 9.75
CA LEU A 120 -15.05 10.36 10.53
C LEU A 120 -14.36 11.25 11.55
N LEU A 121 -13.24 10.82 12.12
CA LEU A 121 -12.48 11.58 13.10
C LEU A 121 -11.73 12.79 12.51
N ILE A 122 -11.50 12.80 11.21
CA ILE A 122 -10.81 13.90 10.52
C ILE A 122 -11.81 14.97 10.03
N TYR A 123 -13.04 14.58 9.88
CA TYR A 123 -14.15 15.45 9.50
C TYR A 123 -15.11 15.66 10.65
#